data_52522c64c2373d312e6346a40f8cc6ff
#
_entry.id   52522c64c2373d312e6346a40f8cc6ff
#
_cell.length_a   1.000
_cell.length_b   1.000
_cell.length_c   1.000
_cell.angle_alpha   90.00
_cell.angle_beta   90.00
_cell.angle_gamma   90.00
#
_symmetry.space_group_name_H-M   'P 1'
#
loop_
_entity.id
_entity.type
_entity.pdbx_description
1 polymer ?
#
loop_
_entity_poly.entity_id
_entity_poly.type
_entity_poly.pdbx_seq_one_letter_code
_entity_poly.pdbx_strand_id
1 'polypeptide(L)' 'MSLPVVYRRKVGRDLAAGFGYYEEQAEGLGDKFLTAVDSAFDAIERYPEMFAQVHGEVRRAVVSRFPYAVFWFKP' A
#
# COMPACT_ATOMS: atom_id res chain seq x y z
N MET A 1 3.21 4.01 18.04
CA MET A 1 1.76 3.88 17.89
C MET A 1 1.39 3.79 16.42
N SER A 2 0.64 2.79 16.07
CA SER A 2 0.27 2.65 14.68
C SER A 2 -0.86 3.61 14.33
N LEU A 3 -0.92 3.97 13.05
CA LEU A 3 -1.93 4.88 12.56
C LEU A 3 -3.21 4.14 12.23
N PRO A 4 -4.36 4.67 12.62
CA PRO A 4 -5.61 4.15 12.10
C PRO A 4 -5.78 4.62 10.68
N VAL A 5 -5.45 3.79 9.74
CA VAL A 5 -5.55 4.14 8.34
C VAL A 5 -6.86 3.66 7.78
N VAL A 6 -7.45 4.48 6.93
CA VAL A 6 -8.78 4.21 6.43
C VAL A 6 -8.70 3.58 5.05
N TYR A 7 -8.27 2.33 5.03
CA TYR A 7 -8.23 1.62 3.76
C TYR A 7 -8.68 0.17 3.87
N ARG A 8 -9.11 -0.22 5.02
CA ARG A 8 -9.21 -1.63 5.37
C ARG A 8 -9.98 -2.52 4.43
N ARG A 9 -11.26 -2.25 4.23
CA ARG A 9 -12.08 -3.18 3.45
C ARG A 9 -11.72 -3.15 1.99
N LYS A 10 -11.53 -1.96 1.49
CA LYS A 10 -11.25 -1.78 0.08
C LYS A 10 -9.88 -2.29 -0.28
N VAL A 11 -8.92 -2.06 0.61
CA VAL A 11 -7.54 -2.50 0.38
C VAL A 11 -7.46 -4.02 0.33
N GLY A 12 -8.20 -4.72 1.19
CA GLY A 12 -8.17 -6.17 1.15
C GLY A 12 -8.58 -6.71 -0.22
N ARG A 13 -9.63 -6.12 -0.81
CA ARG A 13 -10.09 -6.53 -2.12
C ARG A 13 -9.10 -6.13 -3.19
N ASP A 14 -8.56 -4.92 -3.11
CA ASP A 14 -7.61 -4.43 -4.09
C ASP A 14 -6.31 -5.24 -4.06
N LEU A 15 -5.87 -5.66 -2.88
CA LEU A 15 -4.66 -6.46 -2.76
C LEU A 15 -4.85 -7.84 -3.35
N ALA A 16 -6.01 -8.44 -3.17
CA ALA A 16 -6.29 -9.74 -3.77
C ALA A 16 -6.29 -9.63 -5.29
N ALA A 17 -6.89 -8.58 -5.83
CA ALA A 17 -6.91 -8.35 -7.26
C ALA A 17 -5.49 -8.11 -7.79
N GLY A 18 -4.72 -7.32 -7.07
CA GLY A 18 -3.34 -7.05 -7.46
C GLY A 18 -2.48 -8.30 -7.46
N PHE A 19 -2.62 -9.12 -6.42
CA PHE A 19 -1.91 -10.38 -6.35
C PHE A 19 -2.22 -11.24 -7.57
N GLY A 20 -3.51 -11.42 -7.88
CA GLY A 20 -3.91 -12.24 -9.00
C GLY A 20 -3.38 -11.71 -10.32
N TYR A 21 -3.45 -10.39 -10.50
CA TYR A 21 -2.96 -9.77 -11.72
C TYR A 21 -1.46 -10.05 -11.92
N TYR A 22 -0.67 -9.84 -10.87
CA TYR A 22 0.78 -10.04 -11.00
C TYR A 22 1.17 -11.50 -11.06
N GLU A 23 0.44 -12.35 -10.34
CA GLU A 23 0.76 -13.76 -10.37
C GLU A 23 0.50 -14.36 -11.75
N GLU A 24 -0.47 -13.84 -12.48
CA GLU A 24 -0.71 -14.28 -13.85
C GLU A 24 0.39 -13.84 -14.80
N GLN A 25 1.11 -12.77 -14.46
CA GLN A 25 2.20 -12.28 -15.28
C GLN A 25 3.42 -13.17 -15.15
N ALA A 26 3.72 -13.61 -13.93
CA ALA A 26 4.86 -14.46 -13.66
C ALA A 26 4.67 -15.12 -12.31
N GLU A 27 5.02 -16.38 -12.23
CA GLU A 27 4.93 -17.13 -10.99
C GLU A 27 5.80 -16.49 -9.92
N GLY A 28 5.22 -16.28 -8.73
CA GLY A 28 5.91 -15.64 -7.62
C GLY A 28 5.84 -14.13 -7.61
N LEU A 29 5.35 -13.53 -8.69
CA LEU A 29 5.30 -12.07 -8.76
C LEU A 29 4.24 -11.50 -7.84
N GLY A 30 3.15 -12.24 -7.62
CA GLY A 30 2.13 -11.82 -6.67
C GLY A 30 2.68 -11.74 -5.26
N ASP A 31 3.51 -12.71 -4.86
CA ASP A 31 4.14 -12.66 -3.54
C ASP A 31 5.07 -11.47 -3.41
N LYS A 32 5.82 -11.15 -4.46
CA LYS A 32 6.69 -9.99 -4.44
C LYS A 32 5.89 -8.70 -4.31
N PHE A 33 4.75 -8.65 -4.97
CA PHE A 33 3.86 -7.50 -4.85
C PHE A 33 3.37 -7.34 -3.42
N LEU A 34 2.91 -8.42 -2.79
CA LEU A 34 2.43 -8.35 -1.41
C LEU A 34 3.54 -7.96 -0.44
N THR A 35 4.74 -8.46 -0.66
CA THR A 35 5.88 -8.07 0.18
C THR A 35 6.17 -6.58 0.06
N ALA A 36 6.10 -6.06 -1.17
CA ALA A 36 6.34 -4.64 -1.39
C ALA A 36 5.26 -3.79 -0.74
N VAL A 37 4.00 -4.24 -0.80
CA VAL A 37 2.89 -3.54 -0.14
C VAL A 37 3.08 -3.55 1.37
N ASP A 38 3.48 -4.69 1.91
CA ASP A 38 3.71 -4.84 3.34
C ASP A 38 4.80 -3.89 3.81
N SER A 39 5.86 -3.74 3.02
CA SER A 39 6.92 -2.79 3.33
C SER A 39 6.42 -1.36 3.31
N ALA A 40 5.50 -1.03 2.40
CA ALA A 40 4.92 0.29 2.35
C ALA A 40 4.09 0.56 3.60
N PHE A 41 3.29 -0.42 4.04
CA PHE A 41 2.50 -0.27 5.26
C PHE A 41 3.41 -0.07 6.47
N ASP A 42 4.49 -0.84 6.55
CA ASP A 42 5.44 -0.70 7.64
C ASP A 42 6.04 0.70 7.67
N ALA A 43 6.39 1.22 6.51
CA ALA A 43 6.96 2.56 6.42
C ALA A 43 5.94 3.62 6.84
N ILE A 44 4.67 3.45 6.47
CA ILE A 44 3.62 4.36 6.89
C ILE A 44 3.50 4.39 8.41
N GLU A 45 3.57 3.23 9.04
CA GLU A 45 3.44 3.16 10.48
C GLU A 45 4.64 3.75 11.21
N ARG A 46 5.83 3.56 10.65
CA ARG A 46 7.05 4.05 11.28
C ARG A 46 7.31 5.52 11.04
N TYR A 47 7.03 5.98 9.81
CA TYR A 47 7.43 7.32 9.40
C TYR A 47 6.29 8.03 8.67
N PRO A 48 5.16 8.24 9.36
CA PRO A 48 3.98 8.80 8.67
C PRO A 48 4.23 10.19 8.10
N GLU A 49 5.17 10.94 8.67
CA GLU A 49 5.42 12.30 8.22
C GLU A 49 6.25 12.36 6.93
N MET A 50 6.82 11.23 6.52
CA MET A 50 7.64 11.20 5.31
C MET A 50 6.83 11.25 4.03
N PHE A 51 5.54 10.95 4.12
CA PHE A 51 4.73 10.81 2.92
C PHE A 51 3.99 12.09 2.60
N ALA A 52 3.95 12.43 1.32
CA ALA A 52 3.35 13.68 0.87
C ALA A 52 1.84 13.65 1.02
N GLN A 53 1.29 14.77 1.45
CA GLN A 53 -0.14 14.99 1.40
C GLN A 53 -0.50 15.32 -0.04
N VAL A 54 -1.46 14.59 -0.59
CA VAL A 54 -1.82 14.77 -1.98
C VAL A 54 -3.18 15.41 -2.15
N HIS A 55 -4.01 15.34 -1.11
CA HIS A 55 -5.32 15.98 -1.13
C HIS A 55 -5.79 16.13 0.30
N GLY A 56 -5.86 17.37 0.79
CA GLY A 56 -6.23 17.61 2.19
C GLY A 56 -5.30 16.84 3.11
N GLU A 57 -5.87 15.98 3.95
CA GLU A 57 -5.08 15.19 4.89
C GLU A 57 -4.77 13.81 4.37
N VAL A 58 -5.12 13.53 3.12
CA VAL A 58 -4.81 12.23 2.52
C VAL A 58 -3.36 12.21 2.07
N ARG A 59 -2.66 11.18 2.44
CA ARG A 59 -1.27 10.97 2.05
C ARG A 59 -1.17 9.80 1.11
N ARG A 60 -0.07 9.73 0.38
CA ARG A 60 0.16 8.69 -0.60
C ARG A 60 1.52 8.03 -0.36
N ALA A 61 1.53 6.71 -0.40
CA ALA A 61 2.75 5.93 -0.35
C ALA A 61 2.79 5.06 -1.61
N VAL A 62 3.85 5.20 -2.40
CA VAL A 62 4.01 4.41 -3.61
C VAL A 62 4.67 3.10 -3.25
N VAL A 63 4.12 2.01 -3.77
CA VAL A 63 4.69 0.69 -3.55
C VAL A 63 5.92 0.54 -4.44
N SER A 64 7.04 0.12 -3.84
CA SER A 64 8.29 0.01 -4.55
C SER A 64 8.17 -1.01 -5.70
N ARG A 65 8.59 -0.61 -6.90
CA ARG A 65 8.71 -1.45 -8.09
C ARG A 65 7.38 -1.85 -8.73
N PHE A 66 6.27 -1.38 -8.19
CA PHE A 66 4.95 -1.68 -8.75
C PHE A 66 4.20 -0.37 -8.93
N PRO A 67 3.43 -0.25 -10.02
CA PRO A 67 2.61 0.96 -10.23
C PRO A 67 1.36 0.90 -9.37
N TYR A 68 1.55 1.00 -8.08
CA TYR A 68 0.51 0.86 -7.09
C TYR A 68 0.79 1.83 -5.96
N ALA A 69 -0.25 2.49 -5.46
CA ALA A 69 -0.10 3.44 -4.37
C ALA A 69 -1.15 3.19 -3.30
N VAL A 70 -0.76 3.43 -2.07
CA VAL A 70 -1.66 3.35 -0.92
C VAL A 70 -2.00 4.77 -0.50
N PHE A 71 -3.29 5.06 -0.37
CA PHE A 71 -3.78 6.35 0.10
C PHE A 71 -4.32 6.16 1.50
N TRP A 72 -3.96 7.07 2.40
CA TRP A 72 -4.31 6.89 3.80
C TRP A 72 -4.42 8.24 4.49
N PHE A 73 -5.11 8.23 5.62
CA PHE A 73 -5.23 9.42 6.46
C PHE A 73 -4.33 9.25 7.67
N LYS A 74 -3.66 10.33 8.02
CA LYS A 74 -3.02 10.42 9.31
C LYS A 74 -4.03 11.09 10.25
N PRO A 75 -4.43 10.40 11.33
CA PRO A 75 -5.42 10.96 12.25
C PRO A 75 -4.91 12.18 13.00
#